data_852058655d0869f78b44509fafcd97c6
#
_entry.id   852058655d0869f78b44509fafcd97c6
#
_cell.length_a   1.000
_cell.length_b   1.000
_cell.length_c   1.000
_cell.angle_alpha   90.00
_cell.angle_beta   90.00
_cell.angle_gamma   90.00
#
_symmetry.space_group_name_H-M   'P 1'
#
loop_
_entity.id
_entity.type
_entity.pdbx_description
1 polymer ?
#
loop_
_entity_poly.entity_id
_entity_poly.type
_entity_poly.pdbx_seq_one_letter_code
_entity_poly.pdbx_strand_id
1 'polypeptide(L)'
;MTYKEAAKMSVGDIVIDAKEGDMSSLPRWIAKILVEQGAVEIQSNDVTGYISRTMNRERIAKPHDLSGVDVDFYVRVSDYLEGLKERERENLIISLNTFVASRLEKIVKLAAASSLSTELEGKLSAEEKELYIVINKF
;
A
#
# COMPACT_ATOMS: atom_id res chain seq x y z
N MET A 1 5.46 -13.18 -5.41
CA MET A 1 6.83 -13.49 -5.02
C MET A 1 7.21 -14.84 -5.58
N THR A 2 8.39 -14.96 -6.19
CA THR A 2 8.86 -16.19 -6.85
C THR A 2 10.16 -16.65 -6.17
N TYR A 3 10.26 -17.94 -5.83
CA TYR A 3 11.45 -18.49 -5.21
C TYR A 3 12.49 -18.85 -6.28
N LYS A 4 13.73 -18.38 -6.10
CA LYS A 4 14.85 -18.66 -6.99
C LYS A 4 15.51 -20.00 -6.68
N GLU A 5 15.44 -20.44 -5.42
CA GLU A 5 16.03 -21.67 -4.92
C GLU A 5 15.04 -22.33 -3.98
N ALA A 6 15.24 -23.62 -3.70
CA ALA A 6 14.46 -24.30 -2.68
C ALA A 6 14.70 -23.64 -1.32
N ALA A 7 13.64 -23.32 -0.60
CA ALA A 7 13.71 -22.67 0.70
C ALA A 7 12.87 -23.41 1.72
N LYS A 8 13.45 -23.63 2.91
CA LYS A 8 12.74 -24.19 4.06
C LYS A 8 13.10 -23.35 5.28
N MET A 9 12.09 -22.74 5.88
CA MET A 9 12.30 -21.81 6.98
C MET A 9 11.15 -21.91 7.98
N SER A 10 11.48 -21.75 9.26
CA SER A 10 10.49 -21.63 10.33
C SER A 10 10.75 -20.33 11.09
N VAL A 11 9.73 -19.47 11.21
CA VAL A 11 9.82 -18.20 11.91
C VAL A 11 8.59 -18.04 12.79
N GLY A 12 8.75 -18.14 14.10
CA GLY A 12 7.63 -18.18 15.03
C GLY A 12 6.71 -19.34 14.70
N ASP A 13 5.45 -19.06 14.42
CA ASP A 13 4.45 -20.06 14.03
C ASP A 13 4.40 -20.29 12.50
N ILE A 14 5.27 -19.62 11.73
CA ILE A 14 5.27 -19.70 10.29
C ILE A 14 6.36 -20.67 9.84
N VAL A 15 5.98 -21.67 9.04
CA VAL A 15 6.91 -22.61 8.41
C VAL A 15 6.86 -22.40 6.90
N ILE A 16 8.03 -22.15 6.30
CA ILE A 16 8.17 -21.97 4.87
C ILE A 16 8.95 -23.15 4.31
N ASP A 17 8.34 -23.88 3.38
CA ASP A 17 8.98 -24.96 2.64
C ASP A 17 8.59 -24.81 1.17
N ALA A 18 9.52 -24.31 0.36
CA ALA A 18 9.25 -23.99 -1.02
C ALA A 18 10.36 -24.51 -1.93
N LYS A 19 9.96 -24.96 -3.12
CA LYS A 19 10.88 -25.42 -4.18
C LYS A 19 11.18 -24.25 -5.13
N GLU A 20 12.26 -24.38 -5.88
CA GLU A 20 12.62 -23.43 -6.92
C GLU A 20 11.44 -23.21 -7.89
N GLY A 21 11.12 -21.96 -8.17
CA GLY A 21 10.01 -21.58 -9.04
C GLY A 21 8.64 -21.48 -8.38
N ASP A 22 8.50 -21.91 -7.14
CA ASP A 22 7.23 -21.77 -6.42
C ASP A 22 6.91 -20.30 -6.19
N MET A 23 5.62 -19.98 -6.19
CA MET A 23 5.10 -18.65 -5.91
C MET A 23 4.27 -18.69 -4.65
N SER A 24 4.44 -17.69 -3.78
CA SER A 24 3.62 -17.57 -2.58
C SER A 24 3.53 -16.11 -2.10
N SER A 25 2.52 -15.84 -1.27
CA SER A 25 2.38 -14.56 -0.57
C SER A 25 2.94 -14.72 0.84
N LEU A 26 3.84 -13.81 1.23
CA LEU A 26 4.52 -13.83 2.51
C LEU A 26 4.38 -12.47 3.22
N PRO A 27 4.41 -12.44 4.57
CA PRO A 27 4.55 -11.18 5.27
C PRO A 27 5.77 -10.39 4.76
N ARG A 28 5.63 -9.07 4.66
CA ARG A 28 6.66 -8.22 4.05
C ARG A 28 8.04 -8.35 4.69
N TRP A 29 8.11 -8.46 6.02
CA TRP A 29 9.38 -8.58 6.73
C TRP A 29 10.10 -9.91 6.43
N ILE A 30 9.35 -11.00 6.26
CA ILE A 30 9.90 -12.29 5.84
C ILE A 30 10.38 -12.21 4.40
N ALA A 31 9.60 -11.56 3.53
CA ALA A 31 9.97 -11.36 2.13
C ALA A 31 11.30 -10.60 1.99
N LYS A 32 11.50 -9.54 2.78
CA LYS A 32 12.75 -8.78 2.78
C LYS A 32 13.95 -9.64 3.15
N ILE A 33 13.82 -10.47 4.18
CA ILE A 33 14.88 -11.38 4.61
C ILE A 33 15.25 -12.36 3.49
N LEU A 34 14.25 -12.96 2.85
CA LEU A 34 14.47 -13.92 1.76
C LEU A 34 15.10 -13.27 0.53
N VAL A 35 14.72 -12.04 0.20
CA VAL A 35 15.32 -11.27 -0.90
C VAL A 35 16.80 -10.98 -0.60
N GLU A 36 17.12 -10.58 0.62
CA GLU A 36 18.52 -10.34 1.05
C GLU A 36 19.36 -11.60 0.95
N GLN A 37 18.78 -12.76 1.19
CA GLN A 37 19.44 -14.06 1.06
C GLN A 37 19.48 -14.58 -0.38
N GLY A 38 18.86 -13.87 -1.33
CA GLY A 38 18.80 -14.27 -2.73
C GLY A 38 17.90 -15.44 -3.03
N ALA A 39 17.05 -15.86 -2.06
CA ALA A 39 16.17 -17.02 -2.20
C ALA A 39 14.87 -16.74 -2.96
N VAL A 40 14.44 -15.48 -3.01
CA VAL A 40 13.17 -15.07 -3.66
C VAL A 40 13.36 -13.80 -4.48
N GLU A 41 12.43 -13.58 -5.40
CA GLU A 41 12.25 -12.32 -6.12
C GLU A 41 10.88 -11.74 -5.78
N ILE A 42 10.82 -10.44 -5.51
CA ILE A 42 9.57 -9.71 -5.38
C ILE A 42 9.06 -9.40 -6.79
N GLN A 43 7.81 -9.79 -7.07
CA GLN A 43 7.20 -9.49 -8.37
C GLN A 43 6.72 -8.04 -8.39
N SER A 44 7.51 -7.17 -9.00
CA SER A 44 7.24 -5.74 -9.10
C SER A 44 5.90 -5.44 -9.80
N ASN A 45 5.48 -6.30 -10.74
CA ASN A 45 4.20 -6.15 -11.44
C ASN A 45 3.01 -6.21 -10.49
N ASP A 46 3.06 -7.03 -9.44
CA ASP A 46 1.98 -7.14 -8.45
C ASP A 46 1.83 -5.83 -7.66
N VAL A 47 2.95 -5.23 -7.27
CA VAL A 47 2.95 -3.96 -6.52
C VAL A 47 2.49 -2.81 -7.40
N THR A 48 2.98 -2.74 -8.64
CA THR A 48 2.58 -1.71 -9.61
C THR A 48 1.08 -1.80 -9.89
N GLY A 49 0.56 -3.00 -10.11
CA GLY A 49 -0.87 -3.23 -10.33
C GLY A 49 -1.71 -2.83 -9.13
N TYR A 50 -1.26 -3.15 -7.93
CA TYR A 50 -1.92 -2.77 -6.68
C TYR A 50 -2.05 -1.25 -6.54
N ILE A 51 -0.95 -0.52 -6.73
CA ILE A 51 -0.93 0.94 -6.63
C ILE A 51 -1.84 1.56 -7.70
N SER A 52 -1.72 1.10 -8.94
CA SER A 52 -2.53 1.61 -10.05
C SER A 52 -4.02 1.39 -9.83
N ARG A 53 -4.42 0.22 -9.35
CA ARG A 53 -5.84 -0.07 -9.06
C ARG A 53 -6.37 0.82 -7.94
N THR A 54 -5.57 1.04 -6.90
CA THR A 54 -5.97 1.91 -5.79
C THR A 54 -6.17 3.35 -6.25
N MET A 55 -5.24 3.88 -7.04
CA MET A 55 -5.35 5.23 -7.58
C MET A 55 -6.52 5.38 -8.56
N ASN A 56 -6.76 4.37 -9.40
CA ASN A 56 -7.88 4.40 -10.35
C ASN A 56 -9.23 4.37 -9.65
N ARG A 57 -9.37 3.58 -8.59
CA ARG A 57 -10.63 3.56 -7.80
C ARG A 57 -10.97 4.94 -7.25
N GLU A 58 -9.97 5.66 -6.76
CA GLU A 58 -10.18 7.02 -6.27
C GLU A 58 -10.54 7.99 -7.39
N ARG A 59 -9.88 7.88 -8.54
CA ARG A 59 -10.13 8.74 -9.70
C ARG A 59 -11.56 8.63 -10.22
N ILE A 60 -12.14 7.42 -10.22
CA ILE A 60 -13.51 7.19 -10.69
C ILE A 60 -14.56 7.35 -9.60
N ALA A 61 -14.15 7.50 -8.35
CA ALA A 61 -15.08 7.73 -7.24
C ALA A 61 -15.73 9.11 -7.37
N LYS A 62 -16.95 9.23 -6.83
CA LYS A 62 -17.69 10.49 -6.86
C LYS A 62 -16.95 11.57 -6.05
N PRO A 63 -17.14 12.87 -6.37
CA PRO A 63 -16.44 13.97 -5.68
C PRO A 63 -16.60 14.02 -4.16
N HIS A 64 -17.67 13.45 -3.63
CA HIS A 64 -17.95 13.44 -2.19
C HIS A 64 -17.76 12.06 -1.56
N ASP A 65 -17.18 11.11 -2.31
CA ASP A 65 -17.01 9.74 -1.88
C ASP A 65 -15.54 9.34 -1.92
N LEU A 66 -15.10 8.59 -0.91
CA LEU A 66 -13.74 8.08 -0.84
C LEU A 66 -13.72 6.60 -1.26
N SER A 67 -12.77 6.24 -2.11
CA SER A 67 -12.47 4.83 -2.34
C SER A 67 -11.74 4.27 -1.11
N GLY A 68 -11.83 2.96 -0.88
CA GLY A 68 -11.07 2.33 0.20
C GLY A 68 -9.59 2.19 -0.12
N VAL A 69 -8.74 2.49 0.86
CA VAL A 69 -7.31 2.18 0.81
C VAL A 69 -6.96 1.33 2.02
N ASP A 70 -5.91 0.52 1.88
CA ASP A 70 -5.42 -0.27 3.01
C ASP A 70 -4.77 0.62 4.06
N VAL A 71 -4.78 0.17 5.30
CA VAL A 71 -4.23 0.93 6.42
C VAL A 71 -2.75 1.25 6.22
N ASP A 72 -2.01 0.39 5.54
CA ASP A 72 -0.57 0.53 5.26
C ASP A 72 -0.26 0.95 3.82
N PHE A 73 -1.23 1.51 3.10
CA PHE A 73 -1.07 1.86 1.68
C PHE A 73 0.15 2.76 1.44
N TYR A 74 0.26 3.86 2.18
CA TYR A 74 1.35 4.82 1.97
C TYR A 74 2.71 4.24 2.35
N VAL A 75 2.77 3.38 3.34
CA VAL A 75 4.00 2.68 3.72
C VAL A 75 4.46 1.76 2.59
N ARG A 76 3.53 1.02 1.99
CA ARG A 76 3.83 0.14 0.85
C ARG A 76 4.32 0.92 -0.36
N VAL A 77 3.68 2.06 -0.64
CA VAL A 77 4.08 2.94 -1.75
C VAL A 77 5.47 3.50 -1.51
N SER A 78 5.77 3.93 -0.29
CA SER A 78 7.09 4.44 0.09
C SER A 78 8.18 3.39 -0.12
N ASP A 79 7.94 2.15 0.32
CA ASP A 79 8.88 1.06 0.11
C ASP A 79 9.12 0.77 -1.37
N TYR A 80 8.05 0.81 -2.16
CA TYR A 80 8.14 0.59 -3.60
C TYR A 80 8.95 1.69 -4.29
N LEU A 81 8.73 2.95 -3.89
CA LEU A 81 9.47 4.10 -4.45
C LEU A 81 10.98 4.00 -4.23
N GLU A 82 11.41 3.45 -3.11
CA GLU A 82 12.84 3.29 -2.81
C GLU A 82 13.55 2.39 -3.82
N GLY A 83 12.84 1.44 -4.41
CA GLY A 83 13.40 0.51 -5.40
C GLY A 83 13.31 0.97 -6.85
N LEU A 84 12.68 2.12 -7.12
CA LEU A 84 12.49 2.60 -8.49
C LEU A 84 13.65 3.46 -8.96
N LYS A 85 13.86 3.46 -10.29
CA LYS A 85 14.78 4.37 -10.96
C LYS A 85 14.22 5.79 -10.88
N GLU A 86 15.10 6.79 -10.94
CA GLU A 86 14.75 8.19 -10.75
C GLU A 86 13.57 8.64 -11.60
N ARG A 87 13.58 8.34 -12.90
CA ARG A 87 12.52 8.73 -13.83
C ARG A 87 11.17 8.10 -13.49
N GLU A 88 11.16 6.81 -13.19
CA GLU A 88 9.94 6.08 -12.81
C GLU A 88 9.42 6.58 -11.46
N ARG A 89 10.33 6.88 -10.53
CA ARG A 89 9.98 7.45 -9.24
C ARG A 89 9.31 8.80 -9.39
N GLU A 90 9.87 9.70 -10.19
CA GLU A 90 9.30 11.03 -10.43
C GLU A 90 7.90 10.93 -11.04
N ASN A 91 7.70 10.06 -12.03
CA ASN A 91 6.40 9.86 -12.65
C ASN A 91 5.36 9.36 -11.65
N LEU A 92 5.74 8.41 -10.81
CA LEU A 92 4.84 7.89 -9.78
C LEU A 92 4.53 8.95 -8.72
N ILE A 93 5.51 9.74 -8.30
CA ILE A 93 5.31 10.83 -7.34
C ILE A 93 4.31 11.85 -7.86
N ILE A 94 4.38 12.21 -9.15
CA ILE A 94 3.42 13.14 -9.76
C ILE A 94 2.00 12.58 -9.67
N SER A 95 1.81 11.31 -10.02
CA SER A 95 0.51 10.64 -9.95
C SER A 95 0.02 10.54 -8.50
N LEU A 96 0.91 10.23 -7.57
CA LEU A 96 0.59 10.16 -6.14
C LEU A 96 0.18 11.52 -5.58
N ASN A 97 0.86 12.59 -5.98
CA ASN A 97 0.50 13.93 -5.53
C ASN A 97 -0.94 14.30 -5.92
N THR A 98 -1.34 13.96 -7.13
CA THR A 98 -2.71 14.16 -7.59
C THR A 98 -3.70 13.31 -6.79
N PHE A 99 -3.37 12.05 -6.55
CA PHE A 99 -4.17 11.13 -5.75
C PHE A 99 -4.33 11.64 -4.31
N VAL A 100 -3.23 12.02 -3.66
CA VAL A 100 -3.23 12.53 -2.29
C VAL A 100 -4.03 13.82 -2.20
N ALA A 101 -3.84 14.75 -3.12
CA ALA A 101 -4.58 16.02 -3.13
C ALA A 101 -6.10 15.80 -3.22
N SER A 102 -6.53 14.87 -4.08
CA SER A 102 -7.95 14.51 -4.22
C SER A 102 -8.50 13.93 -2.91
N ARG A 103 -7.76 13.02 -2.29
CA ARG A 103 -8.20 12.42 -1.02
C ARG A 103 -8.22 13.43 0.11
N LEU A 104 -7.20 14.29 0.21
CA LEU A 104 -7.15 15.33 1.24
C LEU A 104 -8.34 16.28 1.15
N GLU A 105 -8.71 16.71 -0.04
CA GLU A 105 -9.87 17.57 -0.24
C GLU A 105 -11.15 16.90 0.29
N LYS A 106 -11.35 15.63 -0.05
CA LYS A 106 -12.52 14.87 0.42
C LYS A 106 -12.50 14.66 1.93
N ILE A 107 -11.33 14.32 2.50
CA ILE A 107 -11.17 14.11 3.94
C ILE A 107 -11.48 15.40 4.72
N VAL A 108 -10.96 16.53 4.26
CA VAL A 108 -11.22 17.84 4.91
C VAL A 108 -12.72 18.15 4.92
N LYS A 109 -13.38 17.97 3.79
CA LYS A 109 -14.83 18.22 3.69
C LYS A 109 -15.64 17.29 4.59
N LEU A 110 -15.31 16.01 4.61
CA LEU A 110 -15.99 15.03 5.44
C LEU A 110 -15.75 15.26 6.92
N ALA A 111 -14.52 15.56 7.31
CA ALA A 111 -14.15 15.79 8.70
C ALA A 111 -14.80 17.07 9.26
N ALA A 112 -14.99 18.09 8.42
CA ALA A 112 -15.69 19.31 8.80
C ALA A 112 -17.19 19.09 9.00
N ALA A 113 -17.77 18.10 8.30
CA ALA A 113 -19.22 17.86 8.30
C ALA A 113 -19.66 16.81 9.31
N SER A 114 -18.83 15.82 9.63
CA SER A 114 -19.26 14.68 10.45
C SER A 114 -18.12 14.02 11.21
N SER A 115 -18.49 13.29 12.28
CA SER A 115 -17.55 12.46 13.01
C SER A 115 -17.17 11.23 12.20
N LEU A 116 -16.03 10.64 12.53
CA LEU A 116 -15.53 9.44 11.89
C LEU A 116 -16.42 8.24 12.18
N SER A 117 -17.07 7.71 11.14
CA SER A 117 -17.88 6.50 11.24
C SER A 117 -17.02 5.25 11.06
N THR A 118 -17.51 4.10 11.50
CA THR A 118 -16.82 2.82 11.31
C THR A 118 -16.62 2.50 9.83
N GLU A 119 -17.64 2.79 9.01
CA GLU A 119 -17.55 2.59 7.56
C GLU A 119 -16.46 3.44 6.93
N LEU A 120 -16.42 4.73 7.29
CA LEU A 120 -15.41 5.65 6.76
C LEU A 120 -14.01 5.30 7.26
N GLU A 121 -13.88 4.91 8.52
CA GLU A 121 -12.61 4.46 9.09
C GLU A 121 -12.01 3.30 8.30
N GLY A 122 -12.83 2.37 7.84
CA GLY A 122 -12.38 1.25 7.01
C GLY A 122 -11.87 1.64 5.62
N LYS A 123 -12.13 2.87 5.18
CA LYS A 123 -11.68 3.39 3.89
C LYS A 123 -10.39 4.22 3.99
N LEU A 124 -9.89 4.49 5.18
CA LEU A 124 -8.76 5.37 5.41
C LEU A 124 -7.48 4.59 5.73
N SER A 125 -6.33 5.11 5.28
CA SER A 125 -5.04 4.66 5.76
C SER A 125 -4.82 5.14 7.20
N ALA A 126 -3.78 4.64 7.87
CA ALA A 126 -3.44 5.07 9.23
C ALA A 126 -3.20 6.57 9.30
N GLU A 127 -2.45 7.13 8.34
CA GLU A 127 -2.11 8.55 8.26
C GLU A 127 -3.37 9.40 8.00
N GLU A 128 -4.24 8.95 7.13
CA GLU A 128 -5.50 9.65 6.81
C GLU A 128 -6.45 9.67 7.99
N LYS A 129 -6.51 8.58 8.74
CA LYS A 129 -7.33 8.48 9.95
C LYS A 129 -6.88 9.48 11.00
N GLU A 130 -5.57 9.59 11.24
CA GLU A 130 -5.00 10.59 12.15
C GLU A 130 -5.37 12.01 11.71
N LEU A 131 -5.21 12.30 10.44
CA LEU A 131 -5.57 13.61 9.88
C LEU A 131 -7.06 13.92 10.07
N TYR A 132 -7.92 12.95 9.80
CA TYR A 132 -9.36 13.11 9.97
C TYR A 132 -9.71 13.48 11.42
N ILE A 133 -9.14 12.75 12.38
CA ILE A 133 -9.37 13.00 13.81
C ILE A 133 -8.91 14.39 14.21
N VAL A 134 -7.75 14.82 13.74
CA VAL A 134 -7.21 16.16 14.05
C VAL A 134 -8.13 17.25 13.48
N ILE A 135 -8.55 17.14 12.24
CA ILE A 135 -9.42 18.14 11.59
C ILE A 135 -10.79 18.17 12.27
N ASN A 136 -11.34 17.03 12.62
CA ASN A 136 -12.66 16.94 13.25
C ASN A 136 -12.72 17.62 14.62
N LYS A 137 -11.58 17.81 15.29
CA LYS A 137 -11.49 18.49 16.59
C LYS A 137 -11.62 20.01 16.51
N PHE A 138 -11.41 20.57 15.33
CA PHE A 138 -11.56 22.01 15.11
C PHE A 138 -13.06 22.36 14.80
#